data_93c7005943367209bcfbed684d42ed99
#
_entry.id   93c7005943367209bcfbed684d42ed99
#
_cell.length_a   1.000
_cell.length_b   1.000
_cell.length_c   1.000
_cell.angle_alpha   90.00
_cell.angle_beta   90.00
_cell.angle_gamma   90.00
#
_symmetry.space_group_name_H-M   'P 1'
#
loop_
_entity.id
_entity.type
_entity.pdbx_description
1 polymer ?
#
loop_
_entity_poly.entity_id
_entity_poly.type
_entity_poly.pdbx_seq_one_letter_code
_entity_poly.pdbx_strand_id
1 'polypeptide(L)'
;RRQRQMCIRDSKNTYLKEPFVTENEFRTAKPETITPGTFEEAKQILPDPTWSGHEKEIEMYWKAWQIGIGNIKAPEPDSGFVCSYLDVAYNGNIFMWDSAFMMMFARFGTRFFPFQRTLDNFYAKQHPDGFICREIKADGADCFERYDPTSTGPNILPWSEIVYYKQFGDIDRLHKIFPALCAYYKWLKLNHTWRNGTYWTCGWGTGMDNMPRVEPKYNPIYSHGHMIWLDVCLQQYFTAGHLLEMGFYLERWQEIEEFEDEQKMLKKYINENLWDEKEHFLFDQYADGSLSSTKGIYAY
;
A
#
# COMPACT_ATOMS: atom_id res chain seq x y z
N ARG A 1 8.42 37.64 -0.33
CA ARG A 1 9.32 36.57 0.15
C ARG A 1 9.01 36.21 1.61
N ARG A 2 8.84 37.17 2.55
CA ARG A 2 8.49 36.86 3.97
C ARG A 2 7.14 36.15 4.13
N GLN A 3 6.11 36.55 3.41
CA GLN A 3 4.79 35.89 3.46
C GLN A 3 4.82 34.44 2.94
N ARG A 4 5.57 34.15 1.85
CA ARG A 4 5.76 32.77 1.36
C ARG A 4 6.51 31.88 2.36
N GLN A 5 7.51 32.42 3.06
CA GLN A 5 8.24 31.67 4.08
C GLN A 5 7.39 31.42 5.35
N MET A 6 6.48 32.33 5.71
CA MET A 6 5.52 32.12 6.80
C MET A 6 4.51 31.02 6.44
N CYS A 7 3.91 31.04 5.25
CA CYS A 7 2.98 30.00 4.82
C CYS A 7 3.63 28.61 4.77
N ILE A 8 4.89 28.48 4.37
CA ILE A 8 5.62 27.21 4.35
C ILE A 8 5.96 26.73 5.78
N ARG A 9 6.26 27.61 6.72
CA ARG A 9 6.48 27.25 8.13
C ARG A 9 5.20 26.85 8.82
N ASP A 10 4.10 27.54 8.58
CA ASP A 10 2.80 27.24 9.16
C ASP A 10 2.20 25.95 8.61
N SER A 11 2.39 25.67 7.31
CA SER A 11 1.91 24.44 6.70
C SER A 11 2.58 23.16 7.24
N LYS A 12 3.80 23.26 7.76
CA LYS A 12 4.48 22.10 8.40
C LYS A 12 3.91 21.74 9.78
N ASN A 13 3.17 22.64 10.40
CA ASN A 13 2.67 22.46 11.76
C ASN A 13 1.13 22.45 11.88
N THR A 14 0.39 22.62 10.77
CA THR A 14 -1.08 22.81 10.78
C THR A 14 -1.88 21.61 10.25
N TYR A 15 -1.24 20.50 9.91
CA TYR A 15 -1.99 19.29 9.51
C TYR A 15 -2.69 18.64 10.71
N LEU A 16 -3.87 18.11 10.47
CA LEU A 16 -4.61 17.35 11.47
C LEU A 16 -3.82 16.10 11.86
N LYS A 17 -3.66 15.89 13.16
CA LYS A 17 -3.12 14.64 13.67
C LYS A 17 -4.23 13.59 13.65
N GLU A 18 -3.94 12.43 13.10
CA GLU A 18 -4.86 11.32 13.10
C GLU A 18 -4.75 10.54 14.43
N PRO A 19 -5.86 10.37 15.19
CA PRO A 19 -5.84 9.68 16.48
C PRO A 19 -5.25 8.27 16.43
N PHE A 20 -5.56 7.48 15.42
CA PHE A 20 -5.01 6.14 15.25
C PHE A 20 -3.48 6.09 15.20
N VAL A 21 -2.83 7.16 14.73
CA VAL A 21 -1.36 7.23 14.73
C VAL A 21 -0.78 7.22 16.14
N THR A 22 -1.53 7.63 17.16
CA THR A 22 -1.09 7.58 18.56
C THR A 22 -1.03 6.16 19.10
N GLU A 23 -1.77 5.23 18.47
CA GLU A 23 -1.78 3.81 18.80
C GLU A 23 -0.74 3.01 17.97
N ASN A 24 -0.15 3.61 16.96
CA ASN A 24 0.85 2.96 16.11
C ASN A 24 2.18 2.77 16.86
N GLU A 25 2.37 1.59 17.44
CA GLU A 25 3.54 1.22 18.23
C GLU A 25 4.84 1.19 17.40
N PHE A 26 4.77 0.95 16.09
CA PHE A 26 5.95 0.87 15.24
C PHE A 26 6.74 2.18 15.19
N ARG A 27 6.09 3.33 15.35
CA ARG A 27 6.74 4.64 15.33
C ARG A 27 7.73 4.88 16.48
N THR A 28 7.61 4.11 17.54
CA THR A 28 8.48 4.18 18.74
C THR A 28 9.23 2.86 19.00
N ALA A 29 9.05 1.88 18.12
CA ALA A 29 9.72 0.58 18.26
C ALA A 29 11.24 0.74 18.10
N LYS A 30 11.99 -0.06 18.85
CA LYS A 30 13.45 -0.12 18.71
C LYS A 30 13.80 -0.95 17.49
N PRO A 31 14.82 -0.53 16.70
CA PRO A 31 15.30 -1.32 15.58
C PRO A 31 15.78 -2.70 16.02
N GLU A 32 15.38 -3.72 15.28
CA GLU A 32 15.83 -5.10 15.45
C GLU A 32 16.46 -5.59 14.14
N THR A 33 17.73 -5.90 14.19
CA THR A 33 18.43 -6.49 13.03
C THR A 33 18.40 -8.00 13.12
N ILE A 34 17.75 -8.62 12.14
CA ILE A 34 17.71 -10.06 11.97
C ILE A 34 18.61 -10.41 10.78
N THR A 35 19.70 -11.12 11.06
CA THR A 35 20.58 -11.63 10.02
C THR A 35 19.98 -12.90 9.45
N PRO A 36 19.65 -12.97 8.13
CA PRO A 36 19.16 -14.19 7.52
C PRO A 36 20.26 -15.26 7.50
N GLY A 37 19.85 -16.51 7.53
CA GLY A 37 20.74 -17.64 7.19
C GLY A 37 21.07 -17.67 5.71
N THR A 38 21.84 -18.66 5.31
CA THR A 38 22.21 -18.91 3.91
C THR A 38 21.02 -19.46 3.12
N PHE A 39 21.09 -19.39 1.79
CA PHE A 39 20.08 -20.01 0.93
C PHE A 39 20.00 -21.54 1.13
N GLU A 40 21.12 -22.21 1.39
CA GLU A 40 21.15 -23.66 1.62
C GLU A 40 20.44 -24.04 2.92
N GLU A 41 20.56 -23.22 3.96
CA GLU A 41 19.79 -23.39 5.21
C GLU A 41 18.30 -23.11 4.97
N ALA A 42 17.97 -22.07 4.23
CA ALA A 42 16.60 -21.74 3.88
C ALA A 42 15.91 -22.88 3.12
N LYS A 43 16.61 -23.49 2.17
CA LYS A 43 16.11 -24.59 1.34
C LYS A 43 15.66 -25.80 2.15
N GLN A 44 16.21 -26.00 3.35
CA GLN A 44 15.79 -27.08 4.26
C GLN A 44 14.46 -26.79 4.98
N ILE A 45 14.03 -25.53 4.98
CA ILE A 45 12.87 -25.03 5.77
C ILE A 45 11.73 -24.59 4.85
N LEU A 46 12.06 -24.08 3.68
CA LEU A 46 11.09 -23.61 2.68
C LEU A 46 10.27 -24.75 2.11
N PRO A 47 9.04 -24.50 1.66
CA PRO A 47 8.24 -25.50 0.96
C PRO A 47 9.00 -26.09 -0.24
N ASP A 48 9.06 -27.41 -0.32
CA ASP A 48 9.74 -28.14 -1.38
C ASP A 48 8.72 -28.53 -2.48
N PRO A 49 8.76 -27.88 -3.67
CA PRO A 49 7.78 -28.14 -4.71
C PRO A 49 8.07 -29.46 -5.43
N THR A 50 7.01 -30.22 -5.69
CA THR A 50 7.07 -31.40 -6.54
C THR A 50 6.11 -31.25 -7.71
N TRP A 51 6.65 -31.30 -8.94
CA TRP A 51 5.85 -31.17 -10.17
C TRP A 51 6.52 -31.91 -11.32
N SER A 52 6.07 -33.15 -11.55
CA SER A 52 6.67 -34.03 -12.57
C SER A 52 6.57 -33.43 -13.97
N GLY A 53 7.69 -33.40 -14.70
CA GLY A 53 7.79 -32.82 -16.05
C GLY A 53 7.94 -31.30 -16.07
N HIS A 54 8.11 -30.66 -14.89
CA HIS A 54 8.24 -29.21 -14.74
C HIS A 54 9.49 -28.83 -13.93
N GLU A 55 10.59 -29.52 -14.18
CA GLU A 55 11.86 -29.35 -13.46
C GLU A 55 12.41 -27.92 -13.62
N LYS A 56 12.19 -27.29 -14.78
CA LYS A 56 12.61 -25.89 -15.03
C LYS A 56 11.83 -24.87 -14.19
N GLU A 57 10.55 -25.10 -14.00
CA GLU A 57 9.70 -24.28 -13.14
C GLU A 57 10.11 -24.43 -11.67
N ILE A 58 10.51 -25.62 -11.25
CA ILE A 58 11.08 -25.88 -9.92
C ILE A 58 12.43 -25.18 -9.75
N GLU A 59 13.32 -25.23 -10.75
CA GLU A 59 14.57 -24.46 -10.76
C GLU A 59 14.32 -22.96 -10.65
N MET A 60 13.33 -22.43 -11.37
CA MET A 60 12.93 -21.02 -11.31
C MET A 60 12.38 -20.64 -9.93
N TYR A 61 11.58 -21.51 -9.30
CA TYR A 61 11.10 -21.33 -7.93
C TYR A 61 12.28 -21.19 -6.95
N TRP A 62 13.25 -22.09 -6.99
CA TRP A 62 14.42 -22.02 -6.12
C TRP A 62 15.30 -20.80 -6.42
N LYS A 63 15.40 -20.42 -7.70
CA LYS A 63 16.13 -19.21 -8.10
C LYS A 63 15.47 -17.94 -7.57
N ALA A 64 14.14 -17.87 -7.55
CA ALA A 64 13.38 -16.76 -6.97
C ALA A 64 13.67 -16.63 -5.47
N TRP A 65 13.66 -17.74 -4.71
CA TRP A 65 14.04 -17.72 -3.29
C TRP A 65 15.48 -17.31 -3.07
N GLN A 66 16.41 -17.81 -3.87
CA GLN A 66 17.83 -17.43 -3.80
C GLN A 66 18.02 -15.92 -3.98
N ILE A 67 17.33 -15.33 -4.95
CA ILE A 67 17.33 -13.89 -5.20
C ILE A 67 16.71 -13.14 -4.01
N GLY A 68 15.54 -13.56 -3.55
CA GLY A 68 14.85 -12.93 -2.43
C GLY A 68 15.72 -12.92 -1.16
N ILE A 69 16.29 -14.07 -0.78
CA ILE A 69 17.14 -14.17 0.41
C ILE A 69 18.39 -13.29 0.28
N GLY A 70 18.99 -13.23 -0.92
CA GLY A 70 20.14 -12.36 -1.19
C GLY A 70 19.81 -10.86 -1.12
N ASN A 71 18.55 -10.49 -1.16
CA ASN A 71 18.07 -9.11 -1.06
C ASN A 71 17.50 -8.73 0.31
N ILE A 72 17.68 -9.56 1.32
CA ILE A 72 17.36 -9.17 2.70
C ILE A 72 18.41 -8.14 3.17
N LYS A 73 17.94 -7.00 3.66
CA LYS A 73 18.76 -5.89 4.13
C LYS A 73 18.55 -5.65 5.62
N ALA A 74 19.60 -5.20 6.29
CA ALA A 74 19.50 -4.64 7.63
C ALA A 74 19.09 -3.16 7.56
N PRO A 75 18.40 -2.62 8.60
CA PRO A 75 18.16 -1.19 8.69
C PRO A 75 19.46 -0.39 8.70
N GLU A 76 19.53 0.71 7.97
CA GLU A 76 20.62 1.66 8.14
C GLU A 76 20.51 2.36 9.51
N PRO A 77 21.63 2.70 10.14
CA PRO A 77 21.61 3.51 11.36
C PRO A 77 20.82 4.81 11.14
N ASP A 78 20.01 5.18 12.12
CA ASP A 78 19.20 6.41 12.12
C ASP A 78 18.14 6.52 11.01
N SER A 79 17.92 5.48 10.19
CA SER A 79 16.88 5.45 9.15
C SER A 79 15.44 5.55 9.74
N GLY A 80 15.28 5.14 10.99
CA GLY A 80 13.97 4.96 11.62
C GLY A 80 13.25 3.70 11.17
N PHE A 81 13.90 2.81 10.39
CA PHE A 81 13.40 1.46 10.14
C PHE A 81 13.53 0.60 11.40
N VAL A 82 12.55 -0.26 11.62
CA VAL A 82 12.43 -1.04 12.86
C VAL A 82 12.84 -2.50 12.73
N CYS A 83 13.09 -2.98 11.51
CA CYS A 83 13.51 -4.36 11.30
C CYS A 83 14.23 -4.56 9.97
N SER A 84 14.95 -5.69 9.87
CA SER A 84 15.46 -6.18 8.59
C SER A 84 14.31 -6.46 7.63
N TYR A 85 14.52 -6.25 6.34
CA TYR A 85 13.48 -6.24 5.32
C TYR A 85 13.93 -6.87 4.01
N LEU A 86 12.96 -7.34 3.23
CA LEU A 86 13.16 -7.79 1.87
C LEU A 86 13.14 -6.56 0.93
N ASP A 87 14.27 -6.28 0.30
CA ASP A 87 14.42 -5.21 -0.69
C ASP A 87 13.91 -5.68 -2.06
N VAL A 88 13.24 -4.80 -2.80
CA VAL A 88 12.76 -5.03 -4.17
C VAL A 88 13.89 -5.11 -5.22
N ALA A 89 15.13 -4.83 -4.81
CA ALA A 89 16.34 -4.92 -5.65
C ALA A 89 16.34 -3.98 -6.86
N TYR A 90 15.79 -2.78 -6.71
CA TYR A 90 15.77 -1.79 -7.78
C TYR A 90 16.79 -0.66 -7.56
N ASN A 91 16.62 0.17 -6.53
CA ASN A 91 17.49 1.33 -6.26
C ASN A 91 17.88 1.46 -4.77
N GLY A 92 17.61 0.43 -3.95
CA GLY A 92 17.87 0.42 -2.51
C GLY A 92 16.79 1.10 -1.65
N ASN A 93 15.75 1.67 -2.26
CA ASN A 93 14.57 2.18 -1.55
C ASN A 93 13.57 1.04 -1.29
N ILE A 94 12.71 1.20 -0.28
CA ILE A 94 11.55 0.32 -0.10
C ILE A 94 10.33 0.91 -0.81
N PHE A 95 9.55 0.05 -1.47
CA PHE A 95 8.39 0.41 -2.26
C PHE A 95 7.14 -0.26 -1.69
N MET A 96 6.08 0.51 -1.44
CA MET A 96 4.92 0.07 -0.67
C MET A 96 4.20 -1.12 -1.30
N TRP A 97 3.74 -0.98 -2.53
CA TRP A 97 2.95 -2.05 -3.17
C TRP A 97 3.82 -3.22 -3.63
N ASP A 98 5.06 -2.96 -4.08
CA ASP A 98 6.01 -4.03 -4.40
C ASP A 98 6.27 -4.90 -3.18
N SER A 99 6.52 -4.28 -2.00
CA SER A 99 6.70 -5.01 -0.75
C SER A 99 5.44 -5.81 -0.39
N ALA A 100 4.24 -5.22 -0.53
CA ALA A 100 2.99 -5.94 -0.26
C ALA A 100 2.80 -7.15 -1.20
N PHE A 101 3.13 -7.00 -2.49
CA PHE A 101 3.10 -8.12 -3.44
C PHE A 101 4.15 -9.17 -3.15
N MET A 102 5.37 -8.78 -2.77
CA MET A 102 6.41 -9.74 -2.38
C MET A 102 5.97 -10.61 -1.19
N MET A 103 5.17 -10.09 -0.27
CA MET A 103 4.65 -10.89 0.86
C MET A 103 3.74 -12.03 0.39
N MET A 104 3.22 -12.00 -0.84
CA MET A 104 2.39 -13.09 -1.36
C MET A 104 3.16 -14.42 -1.49
N PHE A 105 4.44 -14.36 -1.84
CA PHE A 105 5.28 -15.55 -1.79
C PHE A 105 6.11 -15.65 -0.51
N ALA A 106 6.66 -14.53 -0.03
CA ALA A 106 7.63 -14.50 1.04
C ALA A 106 7.07 -14.99 2.39
N ARG A 107 5.75 -14.81 2.64
CA ARG A 107 5.09 -15.33 3.85
C ARG A 107 5.24 -16.85 4.02
N PHE A 108 5.41 -17.62 2.95
CA PHE A 108 5.66 -19.05 3.05
C PHE A 108 7.05 -19.39 3.61
N GLY A 109 7.96 -18.42 3.64
CA GLY A 109 9.28 -18.53 4.25
C GLY A 109 9.38 -18.03 5.69
N THR A 110 8.26 -17.74 6.37
CA THR A 110 8.23 -17.13 7.72
C THR A 110 9.03 -17.94 8.77
N ARG A 111 9.18 -19.26 8.61
CA ARG A 111 10.01 -20.09 9.48
C ARG A 111 11.51 -19.82 9.34
N PHE A 112 11.94 -19.33 8.21
CA PHE A 112 13.34 -18.98 7.93
C PHE A 112 13.63 -17.52 8.29
N PHE A 113 12.76 -16.61 7.86
CA PHE A 113 12.89 -15.18 8.11
C PHE A 113 11.49 -14.55 8.21
N PRO A 114 11.25 -13.61 9.14
CA PRO A 114 9.94 -13.00 9.33
C PRO A 114 9.62 -11.97 8.25
N PHE A 115 9.49 -12.41 7.00
CA PHE A 115 9.35 -11.55 5.82
C PHE A 115 8.23 -10.52 5.93
N GLN A 116 7.08 -10.89 6.54
CA GLN A 116 5.94 -9.98 6.71
C GLN A 116 6.32 -8.69 7.45
N ARG A 117 7.33 -8.74 8.31
CA ARG A 117 7.85 -7.58 9.05
C ARG A 117 8.50 -6.52 8.13
N THR A 118 8.79 -6.84 6.87
CA THR A 118 9.20 -5.83 5.88
C THR A 118 8.25 -4.64 5.88
N LEU A 119 6.94 -4.89 6.05
CA LEU A 119 5.90 -3.86 6.07
C LEU A 119 5.94 -2.98 7.33
N ASP A 120 6.54 -3.46 8.43
CA ASP A 120 6.67 -2.73 9.69
C ASP A 120 7.45 -1.41 9.49
N ASN A 121 8.38 -1.38 8.53
CA ASN A 121 9.16 -0.19 8.22
C ASN A 121 8.28 0.93 7.63
N PHE A 122 7.26 0.62 6.84
CA PHE A 122 6.27 1.60 6.38
C PHE A 122 5.44 2.14 7.53
N TYR A 123 5.01 1.28 8.45
CA TYR A 123 4.26 1.69 9.64
C TYR A 123 5.10 2.54 10.58
N ALA A 124 6.39 2.22 10.74
CA ALA A 124 7.32 3.01 11.53
C ALA A 124 7.54 4.43 10.97
N LYS A 125 7.49 4.57 9.64
CA LYS A 125 7.66 5.85 8.93
C LYS A 125 6.36 6.63 8.74
N GLN A 126 5.24 6.15 9.28
CA GLN A 126 3.98 6.85 9.20
C GLN A 126 4.03 8.23 9.85
N HIS A 127 3.59 9.24 9.14
CA HIS A 127 3.49 10.62 9.63
C HIS A 127 2.35 10.80 10.64
N PRO A 128 2.38 11.87 11.46
CA PRO A 128 1.36 12.09 12.50
C PRO A 128 -0.06 12.29 11.98
N ASP A 129 -0.25 12.58 10.70
CA ASP A 129 -1.55 12.71 10.04
C ASP A 129 -2.03 11.43 9.34
N GLY A 130 -1.27 10.34 9.46
CA GLY A 130 -1.57 9.05 8.86
C GLY A 130 -0.87 8.78 7.53
N PHE A 131 -0.24 9.76 6.91
CA PHE A 131 0.48 9.58 5.64
C PHE A 131 1.59 8.53 5.74
N ILE A 132 1.71 7.71 4.69
CA ILE A 132 2.85 6.82 4.45
C ILE A 132 3.32 7.07 3.01
N CYS A 133 4.60 7.43 2.85
CA CYS A 133 5.17 7.60 1.52
C CYS A 133 5.28 6.26 0.81
N ARG A 134 4.90 6.21 -0.48
CA ARG A 134 4.95 4.98 -1.27
C ARG A 134 6.35 4.46 -1.53
N GLU A 135 7.35 5.33 -1.46
CA GLU A 135 8.76 5.02 -1.67
C GLU A 135 9.58 5.72 -0.60
N ILE A 136 10.36 4.97 0.15
CA ILE A 136 11.19 5.47 1.25
C ILE A 136 12.62 5.02 1.00
N LYS A 137 13.57 5.97 1.10
CA LYS A 137 14.99 5.71 0.92
C LYS A 137 15.55 4.82 2.03
N ALA A 138 16.68 4.17 1.78
CA ALA A 138 17.36 3.35 2.78
C ALA A 138 17.72 4.14 4.06
N ASP A 139 18.01 5.45 3.93
CA ASP A 139 18.24 6.35 5.06
C ASP A 139 16.96 6.77 5.79
N GLY A 140 15.81 6.28 5.35
CA GLY A 140 14.49 6.55 5.93
C GLY A 140 13.85 7.86 5.49
N ALA A 141 14.42 8.60 4.54
CA ALA A 141 13.78 9.80 4.00
C ALA A 141 12.69 9.44 2.98
N ASP A 142 11.58 10.16 3.01
CA ASP A 142 10.54 10.05 1.98
C ASP A 142 11.10 10.49 0.62
N CYS A 143 10.76 9.76 -0.45
CA CYS A 143 11.13 10.15 -1.81
C CYS A 143 10.25 11.28 -2.38
N PHE A 144 9.05 11.47 -1.83
CA PHE A 144 8.07 12.44 -2.31
C PHE A 144 7.55 13.33 -1.19
N GLU A 145 7.28 14.58 -1.53
CA GLU A 145 6.58 15.49 -0.63
C GLU A 145 5.14 14.99 -0.38
N ARG A 146 4.66 15.07 0.85
CA ARG A 146 3.39 14.49 1.33
C ARG A 146 2.17 14.78 0.47
N TYR A 147 2.06 15.99 -0.05
CA TYR A 147 0.90 16.42 -0.86
C TYR A 147 1.17 16.39 -2.38
N ASP A 148 2.29 15.82 -2.80
CA ASP A 148 2.51 15.51 -4.19
C ASP A 148 1.53 14.40 -4.63
N PRO A 149 0.83 14.54 -5.76
CA PRO A 149 -0.08 13.49 -6.27
C PRO A 149 0.58 12.12 -6.44
N THR A 150 1.92 12.09 -6.57
CA THR A 150 2.69 10.86 -6.73
C THR A 150 3.20 10.27 -5.41
N SER A 151 2.93 10.90 -4.27
CA SER A 151 3.53 10.55 -2.98
C SER A 151 2.97 9.28 -2.35
N THR A 152 1.76 8.88 -2.74
CA THR A 152 1.11 7.65 -2.30
C THR A 152 0.96 6.66 -3.44
N GLY A 153 0.41 5.50 -3.15
CA GLY A 153 0.16 4.46 -4.14
C GLY A 153 -1.04 3.59 -3.78
N PRO A 154 -1.21 2.48 -4.51
CA PRO A 154 -2.26 1.53 -4.22
C PRO A 154 -2.30 1.12 -2.76
N ASN A 155 -3.45 1.34 -2.10
CA ASN A 155 -3.62 1.00 -0.68
C ASN A 155 -3.89 -0.49 -0.51
N ILE A 156 -2.88 -1.33 -0.71
CA ILE A 156 -2.97 -2.79 -0.65
C ILE A 156 -2.29 -3.40 0.58
N LEU A 157 -1.78 -2.58 1.49
CA LEU A 157 -1.21 -3.05 2.75
C LEU A 157 -2.23 -3.89 3.55
N PRO A 158 -3.50 -3.44 3.73
CA PRO A 158 -4.49 -4.24 4.45
C PRO A 158 -4.76 -5.60 3.80
N TRP A 159 -4.75 -5.69 2.47
CA TRP A 159 -4.87 -6.97 1.78
C TRP A 159 -3.70 -7.92 2.12
N SER A 160 -2.47 -7.44 2.08
CA SER A 160 -1.30 -8.25 2.42
C SER A 160 -1.38 -8.78 3.85
N GLU A 161 -1.79 -7.93 4.79
CA GLU A 161 -1.86 -8.29 6.23
C GLU A 161 -3.02 -9.23 6.55
N ILE A 162 -4.20 -9.04 5.96
CA ILE A 162 -5.33 -9.95 6.22
C ILE A 162 -5.09 -11.35 5.64
N VAL A 163 -4.40 -11.43 4.50
CA VAL A 163 -4.01 -12.72 3.90
C VAL A 163 -2.97 -13.43 4.79
N TYR A 164 -2.03 -12.69 5.37
CA TYR A 164 -1.10 -13.25 6.35
C TYR A 164 -1.83 -13.75 7.59
N TYR A 165 -2.73 -12.95 8.17
CA TYR A 165 -3.54 -13.34 9.31
C TYR A 165 -4.37 -14.61 9.04
N LYS A 166 -5.03 -14.69 7.91
CA LYS A 166 -5.84 -15.88 7.53
C LYS A 166 -5.00 -17.15 7.41
N GLN A 167 -3.72 -17.02 7.10
CA GLN A 167 -2.82 -18.16 6.99
C GLN A 167 -2.21 -18.60 8.34
N PHE A 168 -1.88 -17.65 9.21
CA PHE A 168 -1.09 -17.93 10.41
C PHE A 168 -1.84 -17.69 11.72
N GLY A 169 -2.97 -16.99 11.72
CA GLY A 169 -3.76 -16.67 12.91
C GLY A 169 -3.08 -15.70 13.87
N ASP A 170 -2.10 -14.90 13.39
CA ASP A 170 -1.32 -13.98 14.23
C ASP A 170 -2.17 -12.77 14.62
N ILE A 171 -2.96 -12.94 15.67
CA ILE A 171 -3.87 -11.90 16.18
C ILE A 171 -3.08 -10.73 16.81
N ASP A 172 -1.92 -10.99 17.41
CA ASP A 172 -1.08 -9.96 18.01
C ASP A 172 -0.55 -9.01 16.95
N ARG A 173 -0.13 -9.55 15.78
CA ARG A 173 0.23 -8.71 14.63
C ARG A 173 -0.95 -7.88 14.17
N LEU A 174 -2.13 -8.51 14.05
CA LEU A 174 -3.34 -7.81 13.60
C LEU A 174 -3.67 -6.62 14.50
N HIS A 175 -3.57 -6.78 15.83
CA HIS A 175 -3.73 -5.69 16.80
C HIS A 175 -2.75 -4.53 16.54
N LYS A 176 -1.49 -4.84 16.29
CA LYS A 176 -0.43 -3.82 16.12
C LYS A 176 -0.56 -3.01 14.84
N ILE A 177 -0.93 -3.67 13.73
CA ILE A 177 -0.97 -3.02 12.42
C ILE A 177 -2.27 -2.25 12.16
N PHE A 178 -3.38 -2.66 12.78
CA PHE A 178 -4.71 -2.10 12.51
C PHE A 178 -4.75 -0.58 12.64
N PRO A 179 -4.22 0.06 13.70
CA PRO A 179 -4.23 1.50 13.82
C PRO A 179 -3.48 2.20 12.68
N ALA A 180 -2.31 1.70 12.29
CA ALA A 180 -1.52 2.28 11.20
C ALA A 180 -2.28 2.21 9.86
N LEU A 181 -2.94 1.09 9.58
CA LEU A 181 -3.74 0.89 8.37
C LEU A 181 -4.97 1.79 8.33
N CYS A 182 -5.69 1.92 9.45
CA CYS A 182 -6.83 2.84 9.58
C CYS A 182 -6.40 4.30 9.35
N ALA A 183 -5.30 4.72 9.97
CA ALA A 183 -4.78 6.06 9.80
C ALA A 183 -4.40 6.37 8.35
N TYR A 184 -3.75 5.44 7.65
CA TYR A 184 -3.39 5.63 6.24
C TYR A 184 -4.63 5.66 5.33
N TYR A 185 -5.62 4.81 5.57
CA TYR A 185 -6.90 4.86 4.86
C TYR A 185 -7.57 6.23 5.00
N LYS A 186 -7.64 6.74 6.23
CA LYS A 186 -8.25 8.05 6.52
C LYS A 186 -7.48 9.19 5.90
N TRP A 187 -6.15 9.10 5.85
CA TRP A 187 -5.33 10.08 5.15
C TRP A 187 -5.68 10.17 3.66
N LEU A 188 -5.80 9.03 2.98
CA LEU A 188 -6.22 8.97 1.57
C LEU A 188 -7.64 9.53 1.39
N LYS A 189 -8.56 9.15 2.26
CA LYS A 189 -9.94 9.66 2.24
C LYS A 189 -9.98 11.19 2.39
N LEU A 190 -9.15 11.75 3.25
CA LEU A 190 -9.12 13.21 3.45
C LEU A 190 -8.45 13.96 2.29
N ASN A 191 -7.40 13.41 1.70
CA ASN A 191 -6.51 14.14 0.79
C ASN A 191 -6.68 13.76 -0.69
N HIS A 192 -7.27 12.61 -1.01
CA HIS A 192 -7.39 12.07 -2.36
C HIS A 192 -8.84 11.84 -2.82
N THR A 193 -9.82 12.52 -2.20
CA THR A 193 -11.22 12.43 -2.62
C THR A 193 -11.73 13.70 -3.30
N TRP A 194 -12.66 13.52 -4.20
CA TRP A 194 -13.53 14.56 -4.71
C TRP A 194 -14.67 14.83 -3.72
N ARG A 195 -15.42 15.93 -3.94
CA ARG A 195 -16.56 16.30 -3.07
C ARG A 195 -17.67 15.25 -2.97
N ASN A 196 -17.75 14.38 -3.96
CA ASN A 196 -18.74 13.26 -3.98
C ASN A 196 -18.23 12.00 -3.29
N GLY A 197 -17.05 12.04 -2.67
CA GLY A 197 -16.44 10.91 -1.97
C GLY A 197 -15.65 9.93 -2.85
N THR A 198 -15.64 10.12 -4.17
CA THR A 198 -14.82 9.29 -5.06
C THR A 198 -13.37 9.72 -5.05
N TYR A 199 -12.48 8.81 -5.45
CA TYR A 199 -11.04 9.00 -5.33
C TYR A 199 -10.38 9.44 -6.63
N TRP A 200 -9.26 10.12 -6.47
CA TRP A 200 -8.35 10.50 -7.54
C TRP A 200 -6.91 10.12 -7.19
N THR A 201 -6.11 9.93 -8.22
CA THR A 201 -4.68 9.68 -8.16
C THR A 201 -4.01 10.24 -9.43
N CYS A 202 -2.81 9.78 -9.75
CA CYS A 202 -2.13 10.05 -11.00
C CYS A 202 -1.43 8.79 -11.52
N GLY A 203 -0.88 8.80 -12.71
CA GLY A 203 -0.24 7.63 -13.31
C GLY A 203 0.83 7.00 -12.42
N TRP A 204 1.72 7.80 -11.86
CA TRP A 204 2.75 7.31 -10.93
C TRP A 204 2.18 6.82 -9.59
N GLY A 205 1.09 7.42 -9.15
CA GLY A 205 0.42 7.00 -7.91
C GLY A 205 -0.32 5.67 -8.02
N THR A 206 -0.58 5.16 -9.23
CA THR A 206 -1.19 3.84 -9.46
C THR A 206 -0.21 2.75 -9.85
N GLY A 207 1.03 3.11 -10.21
CA GLY A 207 1.96 2.21 -10.88
C GLY A 207 1.58 1.90 -12.33
N MET A 208 0.65 2.67 -12.94
CA MET A 208 0.16 2.52 -14.32
C MET A 208 0.44 3.77 -15.15
N ASP A 209 1.63 4.31 -15.02
CA ASP A 209 2.12 5.53 -15.65
C ASP A 209 2.16 5.48 -17.19
N ASN A 210 2.14 4.28 -17.77
CA ASN A 210 2.09 4.06 -19.22
C ASN A 210 0.67 4.01 -19.81
N MET A 211 -0.38 4.12 -18.99
CA MET A 211 -1.75 4.07 -19.44
C MET A 211 -2.24 5.44 -19.91
N PRO A 212 -2.77 5.59 -21.15
CA PRO A 212 -3.28 6.85 -21.67
C PRO A 212 -4.69 7.15 -21.13
N ARG A 213 -4.84 7.29 -19.80
CA ARG A 213 -6.13 7.43 -19.11
C ARG A 213 -6.63 8.86 -19.09
N VAL A 214 -5.72 9.82 -18.89
CA VAL A 214 -6.08 11.24 -18.79
C VAL A 214 -6.21 11.87 -20.17
N GLU A 215 -7.02 12.93 -20.26
CA GLU A 215 -7.15 13.70 -21.50
C GLU A 215 -5.78 14.25 -21.96
N PRO A 216 -5.51 14.37 -23.28
CA PRO A 216 -4.20 14.79 -23.82
C PRO A 216 -3.68 16.15 -23.33
N LYS A 217 -4.55 17.00 -22.78
CA LYS A 217 -4.17 18.30 -22.19
C LYS A 217 -3.47 18.17 -20.83
N TYR A 218 -3.52 17.01 -20.19
CA TYR A 218 -2.91 16.75 -18.90
C TYR A 218 -1.69 15.84 -19.03
N ASN A 219 -0.74 16.00 -18.11
CA ASN A 219 0.40 15.09 -18.02
C ASN A 219 -0.08 13.73 -17.47
N PRO A 220 0.13 12.61 -18.18
CA PRO A 220 -0.39 11.30 -17.77
C PRO A 220 0.28 10.75 -16.51
N ILE A 221 1.48 11.20 -16.16
CA ILE A 221 2.27 10.69 -15.04
C ILE A 221 1.92 11.42 -13.74
N TYR A 222 1.87 12.76 -13.78
CA TYR A 222 1.81 13.61 -12.57
C TYR A 222 0.45 14.25 -12.32
N SER A 223 -0.45 14.25 -13.30
CA SER A 223 -1.76 14.89 -13.15
C SER A 223 -2.85 13.89 -12.80
N HIS A 224 -3.75 14.28 -11.91
CA HIS A 224 -4.98 13.55 -11.66
C HIS A 224 -6.03 13.72 -12.79
N GLY A 225 -5.76 14.54 -13.80
CA GLY A 225 -6.63 14.74 -14.97
C GLY A 225 -8.01 15.35 -14.65
N HIS A 226 -8.25 15.81 -13.42
CA HIS A 226 -9.57 16.19 -12.90
C HIS A 226 -10.65 15.11 -13.10
N MET A 227 -10.25 13.84 -13.00
CA MET A 227 -11.14 12.70 -13.23
C MET A 227 -11.28 11.83 -11.98
N ILE A 228 -12.29 10.98 -11.98
CA ILE A 228 -12.46 9.92 -11.01
C ILE A 228 -11.68 8.70 -11.52
N TRP A 229 -10.82 8.16 -10.69
CA TRP A 229 -9.99 7.02 -11.01
C TRP A 229 -10.63 5.75 -10.48
N LEU A 230 -11.06 4.88 -11.39
CA LEU A 230 -11.76 3.64 -11.07
C LEU A 230 -10.93 2.71 -10.17
N ASP A 231 -9.67 2.50 -10.51
CA ASP A 231 -8.79 1.58 -9.77
C ASP A 231 -8.60 2.00 -8.30
N VAL A 232 -8.38 3.29 -8.03
CA VAL A 232 -8.24 3.73 -6.65
C VAL A 232 -9.57 3.71 -5.89
N CYS A 233 -10.71 3.94 -6.58
CA CYS A 233 -12.02 3.72 -5.98
C CYS A 233 -12.23 2.24 -5.61
N LEU A 234 -11.84 1.31 -6.48
CA LEU A 234 -11.90 -0.14 -6.23
C LEU A 234 -10.94 -0.55 -5.10
N GLN A 235 -9.71 -0.03 -5.11
CA GLN A 235 -8.73 -0.31 -4.05
C GLN A 235 -9.24 0.14 -2.69
N GLN A 236 -9.81 1.34 -2.59
CA GLN A 236 -10.37 1.83 -1.33
C GLN A 236 -11.63 1.05 -0.91
N TYR A 237 -12.46 0.63 -1.86
CA TYR A 237 -13.59 -0.27 -1.59
C TYR A 237 -13.12 -1.60 -0.96
N PHE A 238 -12.11 -2.26 -1.55
CA PHE A 238 -11.54 -3.50 -1.02
C PHE A 238 -10.85 -3.29 0.31
N THR A 239 -10.09 -2.22 0.44
CA THR A 239 -9.38 -1.89 1.67
C THR A 239 -10.34 -1.61 2.82
N ALA A 240 -11.44 -0.89 2.59
CA ALA A 240 -12.49 -0.72 3.58
C ALA A 240 -13.04 -2.09 4.05
N GLY A 241 -13.29 -3.02 3.11
CA GLY A 241 -13.72 -4.38 3.44
C GLY A 241 -12.70 -5.15 4.29
N HIS A 242 -11.40 -5.01 4.01
CA HIS A 242 -10.36 -5.65 4.81
C HIS A 242 -10.24 -5.04 6.21
N LEU A 243 -10.38 -3.71 6.34
CA LEU A 243 -10.39 -3.05 7.65
C LEU A 243 -11.63 -3.44 8.47
N LEU A 244 -12.80 -3.58 7.83
CA LEU A 244 -14.00 -4.13 8.46
C LEU A 244 -13.76 -5.54 9.00
N GLU A 245 -13.19 -6.42 8.19
CA GLU A 245 -12.88 -7.79 8.57
C GLU A 245 -11.87 -7.84 9.74
N MET A 246 -10.82 -7.02 9.69
CA MET A 246 -9.83 -6.90 10.78
C MET A 246 -10.50 -6.40 12.07
N GLY A 247 -11.26 -5.32 11.99
CA GLY A 247 -11.96 -4.77 13.15
C GLY A 247 -12.97 -5.74 13.75
N PHE A 248 -13.58 -6.60 12.93
CA PHE A 248 -14.41 -7.71 13.40
C PHE A 248 -13.60 -8.71 14.26
N TYR A 249 -12.46 -9.17 13.78
CA TYR A 249 -11.58 -10.07 14.54
C TYR A 249 -11.03 -9.44 15.83
N LEU A 250 -10.85 -8.10 15.82
CA LEU A 250 -10.31 -7.34 16.94
C LEU A 250 -11.39 -6.81 17.91
N GLU A 251 -12.67 -7.05 17.64
CA GLU A 251 -13.82 -6.52 18.39
C GLU A 251 -13.87 -4.98 18.48
N ARG A 252 -13.31 -4.27 17.48
CA ARG A 252 -13.23 -2.80 17.42
C ARG A 252 -14.42 -2.19 16.66
N TRP A 253 -15.62 -2.52 17.05
CA TRP A 253 -16.87 -2.23 16.35
C TRP A 253 -17.14 -0.75 16.06
N GLN A 254 -16.84 0.14 17.00
CA GLN A 254 -17.10 1.56 16.85
C GLN A 254 -16.18 2.23 15.84
N GLU A 255 -15.00 1.68 15.63
CA GLU A 255 -13.97 2.24 14.78
C GLU A 255 -14.12 1.83 13.31
N ILE A 256 -14.87 0.76 13.06
CA ILE A 256 -15.06 0.23 11.69
C ILE A 256 -16.35 0.73 11.01
N GLU A 257 -17.23 1.41 11.72
CA GLU A 257 -18.52 1.89 11.17
C GLU A 257 -18.29 2.80 9.94
N GLU A 258 -17.30 3.69 9.99
CA GLU A 258 -17.00 4.58 8.88
C GLU A 258 -16.51 3.85 7.62
N PHE A 259 -15.85 2.70 7.77
CA PHE A 259 -15.39 1.89 6.62
C PHE A 259 -16.56 1.14 5.97
N GLU A 260 -17.57 0.75 6.74
CA GLU A 260 -18.79 0.15 6.21
C GLU A 260 -19.57 1.15 5.33
N ASP A 261 -19.72 2.38 5.80
CA ASP A 261 -20.40 3.44 5.06
C ASP A 261 -19.63 3.82 3.79
N GLU A 262 -18.32 3.91 3.88
CA GLU A 262 -17.43 4.16 2.75
C GLU A 262 -17.56 3.05 1.70
N GLN A 263 -17.52 1.79 2.12
CA GLN A 263 -17.66 0.65 1.23
C GLN A 263 -19.03 0.66 0.52
N LYS A 264 -20.11 0.93 1.24
CA LYS A 264 -21.47 1.05 0.68
C LYS A 264 -21.54 2.17 -0.36
N MET A 265 -20.99 3.33 -0.03
CA MET A 265 -20.98 4.52 -0.91
C MET A 265 -20.18 4.22 -2.19
N LEU A 266 -18.96 3.70 -2.09
CA LEU A 266 -18.12 3.39 -3.24
C LEU A 266 -18.76 2.31 -4.13
N LYS A 267 -19.29 1.23 -3.53
CA LYS A 267 -19.99 0.18 -4.28
C LYS A 267 -21.15 0.76 -5.09
N LYS A 268 -21.96 1.61 -4.46
CA LYS A 268 -23.08 2.26 -5.14
C LYS A 268 -22.58 3.14 -6.28
N TYR A 269 -21.60 4.01 -6.02
CA TYR A 269 -21.11 4.95 -7.03
C TYR A 269 -20.51 4.22 -8.22
N ILE A 270 -19.67 3.21 -7.99
CA ILE A 270 -19.00 2.42 -9.05
C ILE A 270 -20.05 1.77 -9.95
N ASN A 271 -21.04 1.10 -9.37
CA ASN A 271 -22.07 0.39 -10.14
C ASN A 271 -23.01 1.33 -10.92
N GLU A 272 -23.36 2.49 -10.35
CA GLU A 272 -24.33 3.40 -10.95
C GLU A 272 -23.72 4.40 -11.94
N ASN A 273 -22.39 4.73 -11.79
CA ASN A 273 -21.79 5.83 -12.52
C ASN A 273 -20.54 5.45 -13.33
N LEU A 274 -19.85 4.35 -13.00
CA LEU A 274 -18.62 3.94 -13.70
C LEU A 274 -18.82 2.69 -14.56
N TRP A 275 -19.98 2.05 -14.49
CA TRP A 275 -20.37 0.93 -15.34
C TRP A 275 -21.04 1.43 -16.62
N ASP A 276 -20.57 0.95 -17.77
CA ASP A 276 -21.19 1.19 -19.07
C ASP A 276 -21.95 -0.07 -19.53
N GLU A 277 -23.28 0.03 -19.57
CA GLU A 277 -24.17 -1.08 -19.96
C GLU A 277 -24.00 -1.52 -21.42
N LYS A 278 -23.54 -0.65 -22.32
CA LYS A 278 -23.33 -0.99 -23.72
C LYS A 278 -22.02 -1.72 -23.92
N GLU A 279 -20.99 -1.27 -23.24
CA GLU A 279 -19.64 -1.83 -23.35
C GLU A 279 -19.42 -3.01 -22.39
N HIS A 280 -20.32 -3.23 -21.41
CA HIS A 280 -20.20 -4.21 -20.33
C HIS A 280 -18.84 -4.11 -19.63
N PHE A 281 -18.45 -2.87 -19.26
CA PHE A 281 -17.13 -2.59 -18.73
C PHE A 281 -17.17 -1.41 -17.75
N LEU A 282 -16.24 -1.39 -16.81
CA LEU A 282 -16.05 -0.28 -15.88
C LEU A 282 -15.02 0.69 -16.42
N PHE A 283 -15.27 2.01 -16.29
CA PHE A 283 -14.42 3.07 -16.81
C PHE A 283 -14.14 4.14 -15.77
N ASP A 284 -13.05 4.88 -15.97
CA ASP A 284 -12.83 6.17 -15.32
C ASP A 284 -13.90 7.17 -15.76
N GLN A 285 -14.12 8.21 -14.94
CA GLN A 285 -15.08 9.27 -15.29
C GLN A 285 -14.39 10.64 -15.31
N TYR A 286 -14.60 11.37 -16.38
CA TYR A 286 -14.09 12.75 -16.52
C TYR A 286 -14.90 13.76 -15.69
N ALA A 287 -14.34 14.97 -15.53
CA ALA A 287 -14.96 16.04 -14.74
C ALA A 287 -16.34 16.48 -15.22
N ASP A 288 -16.65 16.30 -16.51
CA ASP A 288 -17.95 16.61 -17.10
C ASP A 288 -19.00 15.49 -16.91
N GLY A 289 -18.59 14.40 -16.26
CA GLY A 289 -19.44 13.23 -15.99
C GLY A 289 -19.44 12.17 -17.10
N SER A 290 -18.78 12.41 -18.23
CA SER A 290 -18.63 11.40 -19.29
C SER A 290 -17.66 10.30 -18.88
N LEU A 291 -17.89 9.07 -19.35
CA LEU A 291 -16.97 7.96 -19.13
C LEU A 291 -15.77 8.04 -20.09
N SER A 292 -14.62 7.61 -19.60
CA SER A 292 -13.43 7.40 -20.44
C SER A 292 -13.70 6.32 -21.47
N SER A 293 -13.02 6.37 -22.60
CA SER A 293 -13.05 5.29 -23.60
C SER A 293 -11.90 4.30 -23.45
N THR A 294 -10.99 4.52 -22.49
CA THR A 294 -9.82 3.68 -22.26
C THR A 294 -10.23 2.43 -21.50
N LYS A 295 -10.09 1.26 -22.13
CA LYS A 295 -10.24 -0.05 -21.47
C LYS A 295 -8.87 -0.52 -20.97
N GLY A 296 -8.75 -0.69 -19.67
CA GLY A 296 -7.51 -1.11 -19.04
C GLY A 296 -7.71 -2.25 -18.05
N ILE A 297 -6.65 -3.01 -17.78
CA ILE A 297 -6.66 -4.14 -16.84
C ILE A 297 -7.05 -3.72 -15.41
N TYR A 298 -6.89 -2.45 -15.07
CA TYR A 298 -7.26 -1.89 -13.78
C TYR A 298 -8.77 -1.96 -13.46
N ALA A 299 -9.59 -2.29 -14.45
CA ALA A 299 -11.04 -2.44 -14.31
C ALA A 299 -11.48 -3.88 -13.99
N TYR A 300 -10.53 -4.82 -13.80
CA TYR A 300 -10.79 -6.22 -13.48
C TYR A 300 -10.55 -6.54 -12.01
#